data_b67b6a1f0eb6d430ef0a1b207c800520
#
_entry.id   b67b6a1f0eb6d430ef0a1b207c800520
#
_cell.length_a   1.000
_cell.length_b   1.000
_cell.length_c   1.000
_cell.angle_alpha   90.00
_cell.angle_beta   90.00
_cell.angle_gamma   90.00
#
_symmetry.space_group_name_H-M   'P 1'
#
loop_
_entity.id
_entity.type
_entity.pdbx_description
1 polymer ?
#
loop_
_entity_poly.entity_id
_entity_poly.type
_entity_poly.pdbx_seq_one_letter_code
_entity_poly.pdbx_strand_id
1 'polypeptide(L)'
;SRQLPPLTLRVNTPVDVNNARVYAGFPGGRLVALDMNNGAVVWEGNLASPTGTTEIERIADVTGTPVYNFREVCAASFQGKVGCLDAVTARPIWSADFSAPSGSSVDDRYVIAPNELGDLFAFSRSGGKQVWRVETFQRRQPTSPTVIGRAVALGDYEGYVHFIDRDTGKTIARTKVGSTSLTS
;
A
#
# COMPACT_ATOMS: atom_id res chain seq x y z
N SER A 1 14.78 21.82 3.35
CA SER A 1 14.63 20.61 4.17
C SER A 1 13.24 20.61 4.78
N ARG A 2 12.47 19.55 4.55
CA ARG A 2 11.15 19.41 5.16
C ARG A 2 11.32 18.70 6.50
N GLN A 3 10.72 19.24 7.55
CA GLN A 3 10.66 18.59 8.85
C GLN A 3 9.73 17.37 8.77
N LEU A 4 10.24 16.21 9.14
CA LEU A 4 9.44 15.01 9.34
C LEU A 4 8.66 15.13 10.67
N PRO A 5 7.51 14.46 10.78
CA PRO A 5 6.83 14.32 12.07
C PRO A 5 7.77 13.75 13.13
N PRO A 6 7.58 14.08 14.42
CA PRO A 6 8.46 13.63 15.49
C PRO A 6 8.43 12.09 15.71
N LEU A 7 7.34 11.43 15.35
CA LEU A 7 7.18 9.98 15.37
C LEU A 7 6.76 9.47 13.99
N THR A 8 7.51 8.52 13.45
CA THR A 8 7.22 7.84 12.18
C THR A 8 7.56 6.37 12.28
N LEU A 9 6.89 5.54 11.48
CA LEU A 9 7.39 4.20 11.22
C LEU A 9 8.70 4.33 10.44
N ARG A 10 9.73 3.61 10.88
CA ARG A 10 10.99 3.48 10.12
C ARG A 10 10.80 2.45 9.01
N VAL A 11 9.89 2.75 8.08
CA VAL A 11 9.61 1.89 6.94
C VAL A 11 10.39 2.40 5.75
N ASN A 12 11.06 1.52 5.06
CA ASN A 12 11.65 1.83 3.76
C ASN A 12 10.50 1.89 2.74
N THR A 13 10.10 3.09 2.33
CA THR A 13 9.03 3.29 1.34
C THR A 13 9.67 3.40 -0.04
N PRO A 14 9.55 2.37 -0.90
CA PRO A 14 10.01 2.44 -2.28
C PRO A 14 9.25 3.54 -3.04
N VAL A 15 9.82 3.98 -4.15
CA VAL A 15 9.20 4.98 -5.02
C VAL A 15 8.77 4.34 -6.34
N ASP A 16 7.70 4.84 -6.94
CA ASP A 16 7.33 4.52 -8.31
C ASP A 16 7.85 5.62 -9.25
N VAL A 17 8.46 5.21 -10.36
CA VAL A 17 8.98 6.13 -11.37
C VAL A 17 8.22 5.90 -12.66
N ASN A 18 7.38 6.84 -13.02
CA ASN A 18 6.52 6.73 -14.19
C ASN A 18 6.17 8.12 -14.74
N ASN A 19 5.97 8.21 -16.05
CA ASN A 19 5.54 9.44 -16.73
C ASN A 19 6.40 10.68 -16.39
N ALA A 20 7.74 10.53 -16.40
CA ALA A 20 8.72 11.55 -16.03
C ALA A 20 8.54 12.11 -14.60
N ARG A 21 7.91 11.36 -13.71
CA ARG A 21 7.68 11.71 -12.30
C ARG A 21 8.14 10.60 -11.37
N VAL A 22 8.49 11.00 -10.16
CA VAL A 22 8.76 10.11 -9.04
C VAL A 22 7.64 10.27 -8.03
N TYR A 23 6.95 9.19 -7.72
CA TYR A 23 5.88 9.15 -6.72
C TYR A 23 6.42 8.53 -5.44
N ALA A 24 6.33 9.26 -4.35
CA ALA A 24 6.87 8.85 -3.05
C ALA A 24 5.83 8.98 -1.94
N GLY A 25 5.79 7.98 -1.06
CA GLY A 25 5.03 8.02 0.19
C GLY A 25 5.85 8.65 1.30
N PHE A 26 5.20 9.41 2.17
CA PHE A 26 5.81 10.08 3.31
C PHE A 26 5.03 9.82 4.60
N PRO A 27 5.67 10.05 5.75
CA PRO A 27 5.00 10.08 7.03
C PRO A 27 3.82 11.06 7.06
N GLY A 28 2.80 10.72 7.86
CA GLY A 28 1.58 11.51 7.99
C GLY A 28 0.61 11.33 6.83
N GLY A 29 0.68 10.21 6.10
CA GLY A 29 -0.25 9.87 5.03
C GLY A 29 -0.08 10.69 3.75
N ARG A 30 1.08 11.32 3.57
CA ARG A 30 1.35 12.19 2.42
C ARG A 30 1.90 11.42 1.22
N LEU A 31 1.41 11.79 0.04
CA LEU A 31 1.96 11.39 -1.24
C LEU A 31 2.54 12.62 -1.96
N VAL A 32 3.68 12.48 -2.58
CA VAL A 32 4.36 13.56 -3.30
C VAL A 32 4.74 13.07 -4.68
N ALA A 33 4.46 13.87 -5.70
CA ALA A 33 5.02 13.69 -7.03
C ALA A 33 6.12 14.71 -7.28
N LEU A 34 7.27 14.23 -7.72
CA LEU A 34 8.44 15.02 -8.07
C LEU A 34 8.68 14.93 -9.58
N ASP A 35 9.16 16.00 -10.17
CA ASP A 35 9.69 15.98 -11.53
C ASP A 35 11.01 15.22 -11.56
N MET A 36 11.13 14.24 -12.44
CA MET A 36 12.30 13.34 -12.50
C MET A 36 13.58 14.07 -12.96
N ASN A 37 13.46 15.18 -13.71
CA ASN A 37 14.62 15.86 -14.29
C ASN A 37 15.28 16.83 -13.31
N ASN A 38 14.49 17.47 -12.44
CA ASN A 38 14.99 18.54 -11.57
C ASN A 38 14.66 18.37 -10.10
N GLY A 39 13.88 17.34 -9.73
CA GLY A 39 13.46 17.07 -8.36
C GLY A 39 12.45 18.07 -7.79
N ALA A 40 11.88 18.94 -8.61
CA ALA A 40 10.88 19.88 -8.16
C ALA A 40 9.58 19.16 -7.75
N VAL A 41 8.92 19.66 -6.70
CA VAL A 41 7.61 19.13 -6.30
C VAL A 41 6.58 19.58 -7.33
N VAL A 42 5.97 18.60 -7.99
CA VAL A 42 4.86 18.83 -8.94
C VAL A 42 3.55 19.00 -8.17
N TRP A 43 3.30 18.10 -7.23
CA TRP A 43 2.18 18.19 -6.31
C TRP A 43 2.43 17.40 -5.02
N GLU A 44 1.65 17.73 -4.00
CA GLU A 44 1.56 17.03 -2.73
C GLU A 44 0.09 16.83 -2.37
N GLY A 45 -0.26 15.60 -1.98
CA GLY A 45 -1.62 15.22 -1.59
C GLY A 45 -1.62 14.35 -0.34
N ASN A 46 -2.74 14.32 0.36
CA ASN A 46 -2.93 13.50 1.55
C ASN A 46 -3.84 12.33 1.23
N LEU A 47 -3.32 11.10 1.40
CA LEU A 47 -4.11 9.88 1.37
C LEU A 47 -4.87 9.72 2.69
N ALA A 48 -4.19 9.97 3.80
CA ALA A 48 -4.73 9.93 5.15
C ALA A 48 -4.35 11.22 5.90
N SER A 49 -5.11 11.55 6.92
CA SER A 49 -4.76 12.59 7.86
C SER A 49 -4.55 11.95 9.23
N PRO A 50 -3.48 12.30 9.95
CA PRO A 50 -3.26 11.81 11.30
C PRO A 50 -4.47 12.11 12.18
N THR A 51 -5.03 11.09 12.82
CA THR A 51 -6.16 11.22 13.75
C THR A 51 -5.77 10.60 15.09
N GLY A 52 -6.29 11.16 16.17
CA GLY A 52 -6.02 10.68 17.52
C GLY A 52 -5.55 11.78 18.47
N THR A 53 -5.53 11.48 19.76
CA THR A 53 -5.15 12.39 20.84
C THR A 53 -3.69 12.24 21.24
N THR A 54 -3.11 11.07 21.03
CA THR A 54 -1.71 10.77 21.36
C THR A 54 -0.82 10.80 20.12
N GLU A 55 0.48 10.98 20.30
CA GLU A 55 1.50 10.95 19.23
C GLU A 55 1.50 9.60 18.49
N ILE A 56 1.28 8.49 19.20
CA ILE A 56 1.24 7.13 18.62
C ILE A 56 0.00 6.94 17.75
N GLU A 57 -1.17 7.44 18.18
CA GLU A 57 -2.40 7.38 17.39
C GLU A 57 -2.36 8.25 16.12
N ARG A 58 -1.42 9.19 16.06
CA ARG A 58 -1.23 10.08 14.91
C ARG A 58 -0.28 9.56 13.84
N ILE A 59 0.26 8.35 14.03
CA ILE A 59 1.08 7.72 12.99
C ILE A 59 0.14 7.25 11.87
N ALA A 60 0.25 7.88 10.70
CA ALA A 60 -0.53 7.54 9.51
C ALA A 60 0.40 7.49 8.30
N ASP A 61 1.46 6.68 8.39
CA ASP A 61 2.54 6.69 7.41
C ASP A 61 2.16 5.88 6.17
N VAL A 62 2.44 6.41 4.98
CA VAL A 62 2.30 5.64 3.74
C VAL A 62 3.27 4.48 3.77
N THR A 63 2.76 3.28 3.55
CA THR A 63 3.51 2.01 3.55
C THR A 63 3.54 1.40 2.15
N GLY A 64 4.66 0.76 1.81
CA GLY A 64 4.84 0.18 0.48
C GLY A 64 4.98 1.22 -0.62
N THR A 65 5.00 0.76 -1.86
CA THR A 65 5.18 1.61 -3.04
C THR A 65 3.87 2.25 -3.46
N PRO A 66 3.77 3.58 -3.55
CA PRO A 66 2.67 4.21 -4.28
C PRO A 66 2.73 3.77 -5.75
N VAL A 67 1.61 3.43 -6.35
CA VAL A 67 1.58 2.94 -7.73
C VAL A 67 0.83 3.91 -8.63
N TYR A 68 1.54 4.46 -9.62
CA TYR A 68 0.94 5.27 -10.68
C TYR A 68 0.31 4.38 -11.76
N ASN A 69 -0.88 4.74 -12.18
CA ASN A 69 -1.53 4.13 -13.32
C ASN A 69 -2.35 5.16 -14.10
N PHE A 70 -1.78 5.67 -15.19
CA PHE A 70 -2.31 6.63 -16.16
C PHE A 70 -2.93 7.90 -15.59
N ARG A 71 -3.90 7.82 -14.69
CA ARG A 71 -4.70 8.96 -14.19
C ARG A 71 -4.69 9.09 -12.68
N GLU A 72 -4.19 8.09 -11.98
CA GLU A 72 -4.25 8.03 -10.52
C GLU A 72 -2.99 7.44 -9.91
N VAL A 73 -2.76 7.78 -8.66
CA VAL A 73 -1.72 7.20 -7.80
C VAL A 73 -2.43 6.57 -6.62
N CYS A 74 -2.29 5.25 -6.49
CA CYS A 74 -2.89 4.50 -5.40
C CYS A 74 -1.84 4.11 -4.37
N ALA A 75 -2.20 4.12 -3.10
CA ALA A 75 -1.34 3.74 -2.00
C ALA A 75 -2.16 3.28 -0.80
N ALA A 76 -1.47 2.72 0.18
CA ALA A 76 -2.03 2.41 1.49
C ALA A 76 -1.16 2.99 2.59
N SER A 77 -1.73 3.19 3.77
CA SER A 77 -1.02 3.70 4.93
C SER A 77 -1.26 2.84 6.16
N PHE A 78 -0.31 2.87 7.08
CA PHE A 78 -0.48 2.34 8.42
C PHE A 78 -1.37 3.27 9.23
N GLN A 79 -2.32 2.72 10.00
CA GLN A 79 -3.29 3.44 10.83
C GLN A 79 -3.99 4.61 10.12
N GLY A 80 -4.28 4.45 8.83
CA GLY A 80 -4.86 5.52 8.04
C GLY A 80 -5.85 5.02 7.01
N LYS A 81 -5.48 5.10 5.73
CA LYS A 81 -6.37 4.81 4.62
C LYS A 81 -5.67 4.00 3.52
N VAL A 82 -6.48 3.28 2.76
CA VAL A 82 -6.16 2.84 1.40
C VAL A 82 -6.95 3.69 0.43
N GLY A 83 -6.36 4.07 -0.72
CA GLY A 83 -7.08 4.87 -1.70
C GLY A 83 -6.24 5.29 -2.88
N CYS A 84 -6.87 6.08 -3.75
CA CYS A 84 -6.25 6.61 -4.96
C CYS A 84 -6.48 8.13 -5.05
N LEU A 85 -5.43 8.84 -5.44
CA LEU A 85 -5.45 10.27 -5.73
C LEU A 85 -5.35 10.49 -7.25
N ASP A 86 -5.98 11.53 -7.75
CA ASP A 86 -5.80 11.97 -9.13
C ASP A 86 -4.35 12.41 -9.36
N ALA A 87 -3.70 11.83 -10.38
CA ALA A 87 -2.27 12.02 -10.64
C ALA A 87 -1.88 13.41 -11.13
N VAL A 88 -2.85 14.26 -11.46
CA VAL A 88 -2.64 15.64 -11.91
C VAL A 88 -2.91 16.64 -10.80
N THR A 89 -4.03 16.47 -10.12
CA THR A 89 -4.55 17.44 -9.13
C THR A 89 -4.26 17.07 -7.69
N ALA A 90 -3.77 15.85 -7.42
CA ALA A 90 -3.58 15.26 -6.09
C ALA A 90 -4.86 15.14 -5.25
N ARG A 91 -6.04 15.32 -5.86
CA ARG A 91 -7.30 15.20 -5.14
C ARG A 91 -7.67 13.74 -4.93
N PRO A 92 -8.23 13.37 -3.78
CA PRO A 92 -8.74 12.02 -3.57
C PRO A 92 -9.82 11.68 -4.60
N ILE A 93 -9.65 10.54 -5.28
CA ILE A 93 -10.69 9.93 -6.12
C ILE A 93 -11.58 9.10 -5.21
N TRP A 94 -10.98 8.26 -4.39
CA TRP A 94 -11.63 7.54 -3.31
C TRP A 94 -10.62 7.21 -2.20
N SER A 95 -11.11 6.98 -1.00
CA SER A 95 -10.37 6.41 0.10
C SER A 95 -11.28 5.64 1.05
N ALA A 96 -10.73 4.62 1.70
CA ALA A 96 -11.39 3.83 2.73
C ALA A 96 -10.49 3.76 3.97
N ASP A 97 -11.10 3.76 5.16
CA ASP A 97 -10.37 3.56 6.40
C ASP A 97 -9.80 2.14 6.43
N PHE A 98 -8.48 2.05 6.53
CA PHE A 98 -7.76 0.79 6.46
C PHE A 98 -6.33 0.96 6.96
N SER A 99 -5.84 0.00 7.74
CA SER A 99 -4.46 -0.02 8.18
C SER A 99 -3.69 -1.14 7.48
N ALA A 100 -2.72 -0.76 6.66
CA ALA A 100 -1.88 -1.66 5.88
C ALA A 100 -0.42 -1.57 6.35
N PRO A 101 0.02 -2.39 7.31
CA PRO A 101 1.39 -2.31 7.84
C PRO A 101 2.46 -2.70 6.83
N SER A 102 2.17 -3.62 5.92
CA SER A 102 3.13 -4.14 4.93
C SER A 102 3.03 -3.46 3.55
N GLY A 103 2.13 -2.48 3.39
CA GLY A 103 1.90 -1.84 2.10
C GLY A 103 0.85 -2.52 1.24
N SER A 104 0.82 -2.18 -0.04
CA SER A 104 -0.19 -2.65 -0.98
C SER A 104 0.41 -2.95 -2.36
N SER A 105 -0.30 -3.77 -3.14
CA SER A 105 -0.09 -3.94 -4.57
C SER A 105 -1.30 -3.39 -5.33
N VAL A 106 -1.04 -2.81 -6.49
CA VAL A 106 -2.08 -2.19 -7.33
C VAL A 106 -1.94 -2.70 -8.75
N ASP A 107 -3.07 -3.05 -9.36
CA ASP A 107 -3.14 -3.38 -10.77
C ASP A 107 -4.19 -2.54 -11.50
N ASP A 108 -4.61 -2.99 -12.68
CA ASP A 108 -5.64 -2.34 -13.49
C ASP A 108 -7.05 -2.37 -12.86
N ARG A 109 -7.31 -3.27 -11.91
CA ARG A 109 -8.64 -3.52 -11.35
C ARG A 109 -8.72 -3.35 -9.84
N TYR A 110 -7.65 -3.66 -9.11
CA TYR A 110 -7.67 -3.77 -7.66
C TYR A 110 -6.53 -3.05 -6.98
N VAL A 111 -6.79 -2.62 -5.76
CA VAL A 111 -5.78 -2.32 -4.74
C VAL A 111 -5.87 -3.44 -3.70
N ILE A 112 -4.76 -4.15 -3.48
CA ILE A 112 -4.71 -5.34 -2.62
C ILE A 112 -3.74 -5.07 -1.48
N ALA A 113 -4.20 -5.22 -0.24
CA ALA A 113 -3.40 -4.96 0.95
C ALA A 113 -3.75 -5.88 2.10
N PRO A 114 -2.79 -6.33 2.91
CA PRO A 114 -3.04 -6.99 4.18
C PRO A 114 -3.31 -5.96 5.28
N ASN A 115 -4.22 -6.29 6.20
CA ASN A 115 -4.44 -5.50 7.40
C ASN A 115 -3.50 -5.92 8.55
N GLU A 116 -3.62 -5.28 9.71
CA GLU A 116 -2.83 -5.58 10.91
C GLU A 116 -3.05 -6.99 11.47
N LEU A 117 -4.22 -7.58 11.25
CA LEU A 117 -4.53 -8.95 11.67
C LEU A 117 -3.94 -9.99 10.72
N GLY A 118 -3.51 -9.56 9.52
CA GLY A 118 -3.03 -10.41 8.45
C GLY A 118 -4.12 -10.82 7.45
N ASP A 119 -5.34 -10.28 7.55
CA ASP A 119 -6.35 -10.53 6.52
C ASP A 119 -5.97 -9.78 5.24
N LEU A 120 -6.05 -10.46 4.10
CA LEU A 120 -5.80 -9.84 2.80
C LEU A 120 -7.11 -9.33 2.21
N PHE A 121 -7.11 -8.08 1.79
CA PHE A 121 -8.26 -7.41 1.18
C PHE A 121 -7.96 -7.01 -0.25
N ALA A 122 -8.98 -7.08 -1.11
CA ALA A 122 -8.98 -6.41 -2.40
C ALA A 122 -10.09 -5.35 -2.44
N PHE A 123 -9.69 -4.16 -2.87
CA PHE A 123 -10.59 -3.04 -3.13
C PHE A 123 -10.66 -2.78 -4.62
N SER A 124 -11.86 -2.51 -5.15
CA SER A 124 -12.02 -2.04 -6.52
C SER A 124 -11.27 -0.72 -6.72
N ARG A 125 -10.37 -0.67 -7.68
CA ARG A 125 -9.61 0.53 -7.98
C ARG A 125 -10.49 1.70 -8.43
N SER A 126 -11.60 1.41 -9.11
CA SER A 126 -12.50 2.44 -9.63
C SER A 126 -13.34 3.17 -8.59
N GLY A 127 -13.41 2.66 -7.34
CA GLY A 127 -14.27 3.30 -6.34
C GLY A 127 -14.09 2.82 -4.91
N GLY A 128 -13.05 2.03 -4.62
CA GLY A 128 -12.69 1.62 -3.25
C GLY A 128 -13.63 0.62 -2.60
N LYS A 129 -14.58 0.05 -3.35
CA LYS A 129 -15.47 -0.99 -2.79
C LYS A 129 -14.68 -2.27 -2.52
N GLN A 130 -14.80 -2.84 -1.32
CA GLN A 130 -14.25 -4.15 -1.00
C GLN A 130 -14.86 -5.21 -1.93
N VAL A 131 -14.00 -5.97 -2.60
CA VAL A 131 -14.38 -7.05 -3.54
C VAL A 131 -14.34 -8.39 -2.85
N TRP A 132 -13.22 -8.68 -2.16
CA TRP A 132 -13.05 -9.89 -1.36
C TRP A 132 -12.14 -9.65 -0.16
N ARG A 133 -12.21 -10.58 0.80
CA ARG A 133 -11.35 -10.67 1.99
C ARG A 133 -10.94 -12.12 2.20
N VAL A 134 -9.69 -12.33 2.59
CA VAL A 134 -9.11 -13.66 2.91
C VAL A 134 -8.48 -13.62 4.29
N GLU A 135 -8.97 -14.46 5.20
CA GLU A 135 -8.52 -14.52 6.59
C GLU A 135 -7.39 -15.55 6.85
N THR A 136 -6.90 -16.19 5.79
CA THR A 136 -5.93 -17.31 5.88
C THR A 136 -4.58 -16.90 6.50
N PHE A 137 -4.24 -15.61 6.48
CA PHE A 137 -2.93 -15.11 6.90
C PHE A 137 -2.93 -14.48 8.30
N GLN A 138 -4.02 -14.65 9.06
CA GLN A 138 -4.08 -14.18 10.44
C GLN A 138 -2.92 -14.76 11.26
N ARG A 139 -2.22 -13.88 12.00
CA ARG A 139 -1.03 -14.19 12.79
C ARG A 139 0.17 -14.69 11.96
N ARG A 140 0.14 -14.59 10.63
CA ARG A 140 1.23 -15.01 9.75
C ARG A 140 2.11 -13.86 9.26
N GLN A 141 1.79 -12.62 9.64
CA GLN A 141 2.54 -11.41 9.26
C GLN A 141 2.87 -11.40 7.76
N PRO A 142 1.85 -11.33 6.89
CA PRO A 142 2.08 -11.39 5.47
C PRO A 142 2.93 -10.21 5.00
N THR A 143 3.82 -10.47 4.05
CA THR A 143 4.60 -9.43 3.38
C THR A 143 3.70 -8.55 2.50
N SER A 144 4.26 -7.49 1.94
CA SER A 144 3.59 -6.75 0.87
C SER A 144 3.18 -7.71 -0.26
N PRO A 145 1.92 -7.69 -0.70
CA PRO A 145 1.49 -8.52 -1.82
C PRO A 145 2.11 -8.01 -3.14
N THR A 146 2.27 -8.92 -4.09
CA THR A 146 2.72 -8.59 -5.45
C THR A 146 1.79 -9.25 -6.45
N VAL A 147 1.19 -8.46 -7.34
CA VAL A 147 0.35 -8.99 -8.42
C VAL A 147 1.24 -9.54 -9.54
N ILE A 148 0.99 -10.79 -9.93
CA ILE A 148 1.68 -11.49 -11.00
C ILE A 148 0.62 -12.11 -11.93
N GLY A 149 0.25 -11.39 -12.98
CA GLY A 149 -0.81 -11.80 -13.89
C GLY A 149 -2.17 -11.95 -13.18
N ARG A 150 -2.68 -13.18 -13.08
CA ARG A 150 -3.94 -13.47 -12.39
C ARG A 150 -3.75 -13.91 -10.94
N ALA A 151 -2.53 -13.96 -10.46
CA ALA A 151 -2.21 -14.33 -9.09
C ALA A 151 -1.72 -13.14 -8.28
N VAL A 152 -1.92 -13.20 -6.98
CA VAL A 152 -1.29 -12.36 -5.98
C VAL A 152 -0.34 -13.23 -5.18
N ALA A 153 0.95 -12.90 -5.19
CA ALA A 153 1.96 -13.59 -4.41
C ALA A 153 2.27 -12.81 -3.14
N LEU A 154 2.41 -13.50 -2.02
CA LEU A 154 2.85 -12.92 -0.73
C LEU A 154 3.57 -13.98 0.11
N GLY A 155 4.54 -13.53 0.89
CA GLY A 155 5.26 -14.38 1.83
C GLY A 155 4.67 -14.32 3.23
N ASP A 156 5.04 -15.29 4.07
CA ASP A 156 4.70 -15.27 5.49
C ASP A 156 5.91 -15.53 6.40
N TYR A 157 5.72 -15.37 7.71
CA TYR A 157 6.81 -15.54 8.69
C TYR A 157 7.23 -17.02 8.88
N GLU A 158 6.45 -18.00 8.39
CA GLU A 158 6.80 -19.42 8.42
C GLU A 158 7.64 -19.85 7.21
N GLY A 159 7.95 -18.92 6.29
CA GLY A 159 8.75 -19.19 5.10
C GLY A 159 7.97 -19.77 3.93
N TYR A 160 6.66 -19.55 3.89
CA TYR A 160 5.83 -19.92 2.74
C TYR A 160 5.60 -18.73 1.82
N VAL A 161 5.56 -18.99 0.53
CA VAL A 161 4.99 -18.11 -0.50
C VAL A 161 3.63 -18.65 -0.88
N HIS A 162 2.63 -17.79 -0.82
CA HIS A 162 1.24 -18.09 -1.16
C HIS A 162 0.87 -17.42 -2.47
N PHE A 163 0.07 -18.11 -3.26
CA PHE A 163 -0.51 -17.62 -4.50
C PHE A 163 -2.03 -17.63 -4.38
N ILE A 164 -2.62 -16.46 -4.52
CA ILE A 164 -4.06 -16.21 -4.37
C ILE A 164 -4.61 -15.77 -5.73
N ASP A 165 -5.76 -16.28 -6.14
CA ASP A 165 -6.45 -15.80 -7.33
C ASP A 165 -6.88 -14.34 -7.13
N ARG A 166 -6.42 -13.48 -8.00
CA ARG A 166 -6.61 -12.04 -7.92
C ARG A 166 -8.07 -11.60 -7.91
N ASP A 167 -8.91 -12.31 -8.67
CA ASP A 167 -10.31 -11.92 -8.88
C ASP A 167 -11.24 -12.46 -7.80
N THR A 168 -10.88 -13.60 -7.18
CA THR A 168 -11.76 -14.31 -6.24
C THR A 168 -11.24 -14.39 -4.81
N GLY A 169 -9.96 -14.11 -4.58
CA GLY A 169 -9.31 -14.29 -3.27
C GLY A 169 -9.06 -15.77 -2.89
N LYS A 170 -9.32 -16.73 -3.78
CA LYS A 170 -9.10 -18.15 -3.49
C LYS A 170 -7.62 -18.52 -3.56
N THR A 171 -7.16 -19.35 -2.64
CA THR A 171 -5.80 -19.89 -2.68
C THR A 171 -5.63 -20.79 -3.91
N ILE A 172 -4.64 -20.47 -4.74
CA ILE A 172 -4.24 -21.28 -5.91
C ILE A 172 -3.20 -22.31 -5.51
N ALA A 173 -2.15 -21.84 -4.80
CA ALA A 173 -1.03 -22.67 -4.40
C ALA A 173 -0.29 -22.04 -3.20
N ARG A 174 0.52 -22.83 -2.54
CA ARG A 174 1.56 -22.37 -1.61
C ARG A 174 2.79 -23.24 -1.73
N THR A 175 3.95 -22.66 -1.53
CA THR A 175 5.22 -23.38 -1.52
C THR A 175 6.10 -22.92 -0.37
N LYS A 176 6.81 -23.83 0.26
CA LYS A 176 7.78 -23.49 1.28
C LYS A 176 9.12 -23.19 0.62
N VAL A 177 9.66 -22.01 0.85
CA VAL A 177 10.91 -21.54 0.24
C VAL A 177 12.04 -21.38 1.26
N GLY A 178 11.72 -21.40 2.55
CA GLY A 178 12.69 -21.27 3.62
C GLY A 178 12.17 -21.76 4.96
N SER A 179 13.04 -21.76 5.96
CA SER A 179 12.71 -22.05 7.36
C SER A 179 12.63 -20.79 8.23
N THR A 180 12.91 -19.63 7.64
CA THR A 180 12.90 -18.32 8.30
C THR A 180 11.80 -17.44 7.72
N SER A 181 11.44 -16.38 8.47
CA SER A 181 10.46 -15.41 8.01
C SER A 181 10.87 -14.77 6.69
N LEU A 182 9.90 -14.62 5.79
CA LEU A 182 10.04 -13.79 4.61
C LEU A 182 9.72 -12.35 5.00
N THR A 183 10.58 -11.43 4.61
CA THR A 183 10.42 -9.98 4.84
C THR A 183 10.28 -9.26 3.51
N SER A 184 9.54 -8.18 3.47
CA SER A 184 9.42 -7.26 2.32
C SER A 184 10.52 -6.20 2.36
#